data_f22fe8e132b5ae5163420350f899b955
#
_entry.id   f22fe8e132b5ae5163420350f899b955
#
_cell.length_a   1.000
_cell.length_b   1.000
_cell.length_c   1.000
_cell.angle_alpha   90.00
_cell.angle_beta   90.00
_cell.angle_gamma   90.00
#
_symmetry.space_group_name_H-M   'P 1'
#
loop_
_entity.id
_entity.type
_entity.pdbx_description
1 polymer ?
#
loop_
_entity_poly.entity_id
_entity_poly.type
_entity_poly.pdbx_seq_one_letter_code
_entity_poly.pdbx_strand_id
1 'polypeptide(L)'
;SKQTVILVTHDMDTVKKFCNRAVLIHEGKIIKEGSPVQVADKYSRLNQAVIDKAVDQRHQYTGKNIKTAIHDKTGKKRRSFKVGETISLDLSWDNDKTKAIMVDLYRKDSNLVSNFITNREGFPKLPSDNKLTLDIEANLGPGSYYVDINLLNHNGTVKYDVMYRAEEFIITNDFSAVEHSFGGLTMIPRKWHTSKK
;
A
#
# COMPACT_ATOMS: atom_id res chain seq x y z
N SER A 1 3.68 -34.40 30.98
CA SER A 1 4.83 -34.28 30.10
C SER A 1 4.96 -32.84 29.61
N LYS A 2 6.11 -32.21 29.81
CA LYS A 2 6.39 -30.88 29.21
C LYS A 2 6.64 -31.10 27.74
N GLN A 3 5.70 -30.67 26.88
CA GLN A 3 5.92 -30.66 25.42
C GLN A 3 6.63 -29.38 25.02
N THR A 4 7.62 -29.53 24.14
CA THR A 4 8.29 -28.37 23.49
C THR A 4 7.51 -28.02 22.23
N VAL A 5 7.09 -26.77 22.11
CA VAL A 5 6.41 -26.21 20.93
C VAL A 5 7.33 -25.25 20.23
N ILE A 6 7.47 -25.36 18.92
CA ILE A 6 8.20 -24.43 18.09
C ILE A 6 7.19 -23.59 17.30
N LEU A 7 7.26 -22.27 17.47
CA LEU A 7 6.45 -21.30 16.74
C LEU A 7 7.33 -20.57 15.71
N VAL A 8 6.95 -20.61 14.45
CA VAL A 8 7.59 -19.83 13.38
C VAL A 8 6.64 -18.72 12.96
N THR A 9 7.04 -17.48 13.17
CA THR A 9 6.21 -16.30 12.89
C THR A 9 7.07 -15.06 12.69
N HIS A 10 6.50 -14.03 12.09
CA HIS A 10 7.05 -12.68 12.03
C HIS A 10 6.31 -11.69 12.95
N ASP A 11 5.31 -12.15 13.67
CA ASP A 11 4.56 -11.36 14.66
C ASP A 11 5.28 -11.37 16.00
N MET A 12 5.90 -10.25 16.33
CA MET A 12 6.70 -10.10 17.54
C MET A 12 5.86 -10.02 18.82
N ASP A 13 4.59 -9.63 18.73
CA ASP A 13 3.71 -9.59 19.89
C ASP A 13 3.30 -11.02 20.31
N THR A 14 3.04 -11.87 19.33
CA THR A 14 2.83 -13.30 19.57
C THR A 14 4.09 -13.95 20.15
N VAL A 15 5.28 -13.62 19.64
CA VAL A 15 6.56 -14.13 20.18
C VAL A 15 6.75 -13.72 21.65
N LYS A 16 6.54 -12.44 21.98
CA LYS A 16 6.68 -11.91 23.34
C LYS A 16 5.68 -12.54 24.31
N LYS A 17 4.47 -12.83 23.84
CA LYS A 17 3.37 -13.33 24.67
C LYS A 17 3.47 -14.82 24.98
N PHE A 18 3.90 -15.62 24.01
CA PHE A 18 3.78 -17.08 24.08
C PHE A 18 5.12 -17.84 24.15
N CYS A 19 6.26 -17.19 23.86
CA CYS A 19 7.54 -17.87 23.83
C CYS A 19 8.39 -17.58 25.09
N ASN A 20 9.12 -18.58 25.55
CA ASN A 20 10.11 -18.43 26.62
C ASN A 20 11.50 -18.09 26.07
N ARG A 21 11.78 -18.49 24.85
CA ARG A 21 13.04 -18.29 24.11
C ARG A 21 12.71 -18.04 22.65
N ALA A 22 13.50 -17.20 22.00
CA ALA A 22 13.34 -16.90 20.59
C ALA A 22 14.67 -16.93 19.86
N VAL A 23 14.62 -17.20 18.56
CA VAL A 23 15.76 -17.21 17.64
C VAL A 23 15.38 -16.37 16.41
N LEU A 24 16.22 -15.41 16.06
CA LEU A 24 16.05 -14.60 14.85
C LEU A 24 16.94 -15.17 13.75
N ILE A 25 16.30 -15.57 12.67
CA ILE A 25 16.98 -16.06 11.45
C ILE A 25 16.86 -14.99 10.37
N HIS A 26 17.98 -14.63 9.74
CA HIS A 26 18.05 -13.71 8.62
C HIS A 26 19.02 -14.24 7.58
N GLU A 27 18.59 -14.30 6.31
CA GLU A 27 19.39 -14.85 5.19
C GLU A 27 19.97 -16.24 5.50
N GLY A 28 19.18 -17.11 6.13
CA GLY A 28 19.59 -18.47 6.48
C GLY A 28 20.54 -18.58 7.68
N LYS A 29 20.87 -17.47 8.37
CA LYS A 29 21.77 -17.45 9.52
C LYS A 29 21.05 -17.04 10.80
N ILE A 30 21.44 -17.64 11.91
CA ILE A 30 21.00 -17.20 13.24
C ILE A 30 21.79 -15.94 13.59
N ILE A 31 21.11 -14.80 13.75
CA ILE A 31 21.71 -13.51 14.07
C ILE A 31 21.45 -13.05 15.49
N LYS A 32 20.46 -13.62 16.15
CA LYS A 32 20.16 -13.37 17.56
C LYS A 32 19.39 -14.54 18.14
N GLU A 33 19.76 -14.91 19.36
CA GLU A 33 19.07 -15.86 20.20
C GLU A 33 18.97 -15.28 21.61
N GLY A 34 17.90 -15.57 22.33
CA GLY A 34 17.71 -15.11 23.70
C GLY A 34 16.25 -14.95 24.11
N SER A 35 16.00 -14.00 25.01
CA SER A 35 14.64 -13.70 25.44
C SER A 35 13.82 -13.13 24.29
N PRO A 36 12.49 -13.39 24.27
CA PRO A 36 11.60 -12.85 23.23
C PRO A 36 11.72 -11.34 23.02
N VAL A 37 11.87 -10.59 24.11
CA VAL A 37 12.02 -9.12 24.06
C VAL A 37 13.30 -8.71 23.32
N GLN A 38 14.46 -9.31 23.68
CA GLN A 38 15.73 -8.99 23.03
C GLN A 38 15.75 -9.34 21.53
N VAL A 39 15.11 -10.45 21.18
CA VAL A 39 15.01 -10.89 19.79
C VAL A 39 14.06 -9.99 19.00
N ALA A 40 12.93 -9.60 19.58
CA ALA A 40 12.00 -8.65 18.99
C ALA A 40 12.64 -7.26 18.76
N ASP A 41 13.41 -6.75 19.72
CA ASP A 41 14.14 -5.48 19.57
C ASP A 41 15.16 -5.55 18.43
N LYS A 42 15.89 -6.66 18.31
CA LYS A 42 16.84 -6.86 17.21
C LYS A 42 16.14 -6.92 15.86
N TYR A 43 14.99 -7.63 15.78
CA TYR A 43 14.14 -7.68 14.59
C TYR A 43 13.65 -6.31 14.18
N SER A 44 13.13 -5.51 15.13
CA SER A 44 12.66 -4.15 14.86
C SER A 44 13.77 -3.25 14.32
N ARG A 45 14.98 -3.33 14.88
CA ARG A 45 16.15 -2.56 14.38
C ARG A 45 16.58 -2.97 12.98
N LEU A 46 16.50 -4.26 12.63
CA LEU A 46 16.80 -4.73 11.27
C LEU A 46 15.76 -4.21 10.27
N ASN A 47 14.47 -4.27 10.64
CA ASN A 47 13.41 -3.72 9.80
C ASN A 47 13.55 -2.21 9.66
N GLN A 48 13.94 -1.48 10.72
CA GLN A 48 14.19 -0.05 10.65
C GLN A 48 15.32 0.26 9.68
N ALA A 49 16.42 -0.49 9.70
CA ALA A 49 17.53 -0.29 8.76
C ALA A 49 17.13 -0.55 7.29
N VAL A 50 16.20 -1.47 7.06
CA VAL A 50 15.61 -1.68 5.72
C VAL A 50 14.72 -0.50 5.33
N ILE A 51 13.92 0.02 6.27
CA ILE A 51 13.09 1.21 6.06
C ILE A 51 13.96 2.42 5.78
N ASP A 52 15.04 2.64 6.54
CA ASP A 52 15.96 3.76 6.35
C ASP A 52 16.63 3.72 4.97
N LYS A 53 17.08 2.54 4.52
CA LYS A 53 17.59 2.36 3.15
C LYS A 53 16.51 2.62 2.09
N ALA A 54 15.27 2.21 2.34
CA ALA A 54 14.15 2.50 1.44
C ALA A 54 13.81 3.99 1.41
N VAL A 55 13.97 4.71 2.53
CA VAL A 55 13.84 6.17 2.61
C VAL A 55 14.93 6.85 1.78
N ASP A 56 16.18 6.42 1.86
CA ASP A 56 17.26 6.94 1.01
C ASP A 56 16.98 6.73 -0.49
N GLN A 57 16.43 5.56 -0.86
CA GLN A 57 15.97 5.32 -2.24
C GLN A 57 14.78 6.19 -2.64
N ARG A 58 13.94 6.61 -1.70
CA ARG A 58 12.81 7.54 -1.97
C ARG A 58 13.29 8.90 -2.44
N HIS A 59 14.45 9.38 -2.00
CA HIS A 59 15.03 10.64 -2.47
C HIS A 59 15.40 10.64 -3.96
N GLN A 60 15.53 9.46 -4.58
CA GLN A 60 15.77 9.33 -6.01
C GLN A 60 14.55 9.75 -6.86
N TYR A 61 13.33 9.61 -6.33
CA TYR A 61 12.10 9.90 -7.04
C TYR A 61 11.47 11.18 -6.50
N THR A 62 11.11 12.08 -7.37
CA THR A 62 10.61 13.40 -6.99
C THR A 62 9.11 13.57 -7.15
N GLY A 63 8.46 12.68 -7.92
CA GLY A 63 7.06 12.79 -8.29
C GLY A 63 6.72 14.00 -9.16
N LYS A 64 7.73 14.77 -9.64
CA LYS A 64 7.52 16.01 -10.39
C LYS A 64 6.78 15.81 -11.70
N ASN A 65 6.92 14.61 -12.27
CA ASN A 65 6.29 14.26 -13.54
C ASN A 65 4.87 13.71 -13.37
N ILE A 66 4.33 13.75 -12.15
CA ILE A 66 3.01 13.16 -11.82
C ILE A 66 2.13 14.27 -11.25
N LYS A 67 0.88 14.34 -11.72
CA LYS A 67 -0.17 15.18 -11.12
C LYS A 67 -1.36 14.30 -10.81
N THR A 68 -1.97 14.54 -9.66
CA THR A 68 -3.11 13.78 -9.17
C THR A 68 -4.23 14.68 -8.68
N ALA A 69 -5.44 14.16 -8.68
CA ALA A 69 -6.58 14.76 -7.99
C ALA A 69 -7.54 13.67 -7.56
N ILE A 70 -8.09 13.79 -6.35
CA ILE A 70 -9.09 12.88 -5.82
C ILE A 70 -10.45 13.57 -5.74
N HIS A 71 -11.50 12.88 -6.19
CA HIS A 71 -12.86 13.39 -6.19
C HIS A 71 -13.89 12.26 -6.06
N ASP A 72 -15.16 12.60 -5.85
CA ASP A 72 -16.27 11.66 -5.90
C ASP A 72 -16.81 11.48 -7.33
N LYS A 73 -17.78 10.61 -7.50
CA LYS A 73 -18.44 10.34 -8.81
C LYS A 73 -18.98 11.59 -9.52
N THR A 74 -19.25 12.66 -8.77
CA THR A 74 -19.80 13.90 -9.33
C THR A 74 -18.71 14.88 -9.78
N GLY A 75 -17.43 14.52 -9.58
CA GLY A 75 -16.28 15.37 -9.84
C GLY A 75 -15.96 16.36 -8.71
N LYS A 76 -16.66 16.27 -7.57
CA LYS A 76 -16.41 17.15 -6.43
C LYS A 76 -15.17 16.66 -5.67
N LYS A 77 -14.15 17.52 -5.59
CA LYS A 77 -12.95 17.25 -4.80
C LYS A 77 -13.28 17.12 -3.33
N ARG A 78 -12.87 16.00 -2.72
CA ARG A 78 -12.99 15.76 -1.28
C ARG A 78 -12.01 14.68 -0.83
N ARG A 79 -11.76 14.63 0.48
CA ARG A 79 -10.82 13.68 1.11
C ARG A 79 -11.48 12.81 2.18
N SER A 80 -12.81 12.82 2.26
CA SER A 80 -13.57 11.96 3.16
C SER A 80 -14.66 11.25 2.36
N PHE A 81 -14.70 9.93 2.47
CA PHE A 81 -15.62 9.05 1.76
C PHE A 81 -16.26 8.08 2.73
N LYS A 82 -17.49 7.67 2.45
CA LYS A 82 -18.15 6.60 3.19
C LYS A 82 -17.79 5.25 2.60
N VAL A 83 -17.91 4.20 3.42
CA VAL A 83 -17.80 2.82 2.93
C VAL A 83 -18.76 2.61 1.76
N GLY A 84 -18.29 1.99 0.67
CA GLY A 84 -19.06 1.70 -0.53
C GLY A 84 -19.16 2.86 -1.54
N GLU A 85 -18.71 4.07 -1.20
CA GLU A 85 -18.64 5.15 -2.17
C GLU A 85 -17.52 4.91 -3.19
N THR A 86 -17.63 5.51 -4.37
CA THR A 86 -16.55 5.50 -5.35
C THR A 86 -15.61 6.66 -5.09
N ILE A 87 -14.33 6.33 -5.04
CA ILE A 87 -13.22 7.27 -5.03
C ILE A 87 -12.65 7.31 -6.44
N SER A 88 -12.65 8.47 -7.09
CA SER A 88 -12.05 8.67 -8.39
C SER A 88 -10.71 9.38 -8.24
N LEU A 89 -9.66 8.75 -8.73
CA LEU A 89 -8.29 9.27 -8.73
C LEU A 89 -7.89 9.60 -10.17
N ASP A 90 -7.83 10.89 -10.49
CA ASP A 90 -7.28 11.36 -11.74
C ASP A 90 -5.77 11.37 -11.69
N LEU A 91 -5.15 10.91 -12.76
CA LEU A 91 -3.73 10.80 -12.95
C LEU A 91 -3.32 11.45 -14.26
N SER A 92 -2.28 12.26 -14.25
CA SER A 92 -1.58 12.67 -15.45
C SER A 92 -0.07 12.67 -15.21
N TRP A 93 0.69 12.38 -16.27
CA TRP A 93 2.13 12.26 -16.17
C TRP A 93 2.83 12.85 -17.40
N ASP A 94 4.07 13.28 -17.18
CA ASP A 94 4.95 13.84 -18.22
C ASP A 94 6.23 12.99 -18.27
N ASN A 95 6.12 11.80 -18.87
CA ASN A 95 7.25 10.90 -19.09
C ASN A 95 6.94 9.91 -20.21
N ASP A 96 7.52 10.10 -21.38
CA ASP A 96 7.30 9.29 -22.59
C ASP A 96 7.76 7.83 -22.47
N LYS A 97 8.65 7.54 -21.52
CA LYS A 97 9.13 6.18 -21.25
C LYS A 97 8.13 5.34 -20.48
N THR A 98 7.15 5.97 -19.83
CA THR A 98 6.12 5.28 -19.04
C THR A 98 5.28 4.37 -19.93
N LYS A 99 5.18 3.10 -19.56
CA LYS A 99 4.40 2.08 -20.27
C LYS A 99 3.38 1.38 -19.36
N ALA A 100 3.50 1.57 -18.05
CA ALA A 100 2.54 1.11 -17.08
C ALA A 100 2.50 2.07 -15.88
N ILE A 101 1.37 2.12 -15.21
CA ILE A 101 1.18 2.85 -13.96
C ILE A 101 0.76 1.86 -12.89
N MET A 102 1.39 1.98 -11.71
CA MET A 102 0.98 1.25 -10.52
C MET A 102 0.57 2.24 -9.44
N VAL A 103 -0.59 2.01 -8.87
CA VAL A 103 -1.13 2.71 -7.72
C VAL A 103 -1.09 1.75 -6.54
N ASP A 104 -0.31 2.08 -5.53
CA ASP A 104 -0.25 1.35 -4.28
C ASP A 104 -1.13 2.04 -3.25
N LEU A 105 -2.12 1.33 -2.72
CA LEU A 105 -3.02 1.81 -1.68
C LEU A 105 -2.55 1.32 -0.31
N TYR A 106 -2.31 2.25 0.59
CA TYR A 106 -1.86 1.97 1.96
C TYR A 106 -2.88 2.47 2.99
N ARG A 107 -2.93 1.79 4.12
CA ARG A 107 -3.48 2.33 5.35
C ARG A 107 -2.42 3.16 6.07
N LYS A 108 -2.82 4.13 6.90
CA LYS A 108 -1.88 5.05 7.57
C LYS A 108 -0.84 4.36 8.46
N ASP A 109 -1.13 3.16 8.97
CA ASP A 109 -0.19 2.30 9.70
C ASP A 109 0.88 1.66 8.80
N SER A 110 0.98 2.08 7.54
CA SER A 110 1.91 1.61 6.51
C SER A 110 1.66 0.19 6.00
N ASN A 111 0.50 -0.38 6.26
CA ASN A 111 0.11 -1.66 5.67
C ASN A 111 -0.38 -1.45 4.24
N LEU A 112 0.25 -2.13 3.29
CA LEU A 112 -0.23 -2.21 1.90
C LEU A 112 -1.58 -2.94 1.89
N VAL A 113 -2.61 -2.24 1.43
CA VAL A 113 -3.97 -2.79 1.30
C VAL A 113 -4.16 -3.46 -0.05
N SER A 114 -3.75 -2.78 -1.12
CA SER A 114 -3.88 -3.28 -2.49
C SER A 114 -2.93 -2.55 -3.43
N ASN A 115 -2.67 -3.14 -4.59
CA ASN A 115 -2.03 -2.45 -5.70
C ASN A 115 -2.83 -2.66 -6.98
N PHE A 116 -2.81 -1.66 -7.85
CA PHE A 116 -3.51 -1.62 -9.12
C PHE A 116 -2.49 -1.32 -10.22
N ILE A 117 -2.35 -2.21 -11.20
CA ILE A 117 -1.37 -2.06 -12.28
C ILE A 117 -2.09 -2.12 -13.62
N THR A 118 -1.97 -1.06 -14.42
CA THR A 118 -2.71 -0.91 -15.68
C THR A 118 -2.58 -2.11 -16.61
N ASN A 119 -1.38 -2.59 -16.87
CA ASN A 119 -1.13 -3.68 -17.80
C ASN A 119 -1.60 -5.06 -17.31
N ARG A 120 -1.83 -5.24 -16.01
CA ARG A 120 -2.38 -6.48 -15.42
C ARG A 120 -3.89 -6.45 -15.30
N GLU A 121 -4.50 -5.27 -15.39
CA GLU A 121 -5.93 -5.06 -15.19
C GLU A 121 -6.68 -4.78 -16.50
N GLY A 122 -6.17 -5.30 -17.62
CA GLY A 122 -6.83 -5.18 -18.92
C GLY A 122 -6.63 -3.83 -19.61
N PHE A 123 -5.65 -3.03 -19.18
CA PHE A 123 -5.28 -1.77 -19.80
C PHE A 123 -3.85 -1.82 -20.33
N PRO A 124 -3.59 -2.59 -21.41
CA PRO A 124 -2.23 -2.93 -21.84
C PRO A 124 -1.47 -1.77 -22.48
N LYS A 125 -2.18 -0.71 -22.90
CA LYS A 125 -1.59 0.46 -23.54
C LYS A 125 -2.13 1.73 -22.90
N LEU A 126 -1.22 2.56 -22.40
CA LEU A 126 -1.57 3.85 -21.84
C LEU A 126 -2.06 4.83 -22.93
N PRO A 127 -2.99 5.73 -22.59
CA PRO A 127 -3.50 6.74 -23.54
C PRO A 127 -2.41 7.72 -23.96
N SER A 128 -2.51 8.20 -25.20
CA SER A 128 -1.51 9.12 -25.79
C SER A 128 -1.49 10.50 -25.16
N ASP A 129 -2.57 10.89 -24.48
CA ASP A 129 -2.65 12.17 -23.77
C ASP A 129 -2.11 12.08 -22.33
N ASN A 130 -1.57 10.92 -21.94
CA ASN A 130 -1.00 10.67 -20.62
C ASN A 130 -1.95 11.01 -19.47
N LYS A 131 -3.22 10.67 -19.60
CA LYS A 131 -4.24 10.88 -18.57
C LYS A 131 -5.07 9.63 -18.35
N LEU A 132 -5.28 9.29 -17.09
CA LEU A 132 -6.13 8.19 -16.67
C LEU A 132 -6.95 8.58 -15.45
N THR A 133 -8.07 7.91 -15.26
CA THR A 133 -8.81 7.92 -14.00
C THR A 133 -8.93 6.49 -13.49
N LEU A 134 -8.61 6.29 -12.22
CA LEU A 134 -8.82 5.05 -11.49
C LEU A 134 -10.01 5.23 -10.55
N ASP A 135 -11.08 4.48 -10.78
CA ASP A 135 -12.22 4.41 -9.87
C ASP A 135 -12.02 3.24 -8.90
N ILE A 136 -12.06 3.53 -7.62
CA ILE A 136 -11.93 2.57 -6.53
C ILE A 136 -13.23 2.58 -5.74
N GLU A 137 -13.89 1.44 -5.58
CA GLU A 137 -14.99 1.30 -4.65
C GLU A 137 -14.46 1.20 -3.23
N ALA A 138 -14.86 2.13 -2.34
CA ALA A 138 -14.33 2.28 -0.99
C ALA A 138 -14.83 1.19 -0.03
N ASN A 139 -14.71 -0.08 -0.41
CA ASN A 139 -14.98 -1.24 0.47
C ASN A 139 -13.84 -1.45 1.46
N LEU A 140 -13.50 -0.37 2.17
CA LEU A 140 -12.42 -0.27 3.12
C LEU A 140 -12.96 -0.01 4.51
N GLY A 141 -12.33 -0.58 5.53
CA GLY A 141 -12.66 -0.25 6.92
C GLY A 141 -12.45 1.25 7.22
N PRO A 142 -13.14 1.81 8.22
CA PRO A 142 -12.92 3.19 8.64
C PRO A 142 -11.46 3.44 9.01
N GLY A 143 -10.92 4.58 8.58
CA GLY A 143 -9.52 4.92 8.84
C GLY A 143 -8.94 5.88 7.80
N SER A 144 -7.67 6.19 7.98
CA SER A 144 -6.89 7.05 7.07
C SER A 144 -6.09 6.20 6.11
N TYR A 145 -6.11 6.61 4.85
CA TYR A 145 -5.47 5.92 3.73
C TYR A 145 -4.65 6.89 2.89
N TYR A 146 -3.69 6.38 2.15
CA TYR A 146 -2.96 7.14 1.14
C TYR A 146 -2.59 6.26 -0.04
N VAL A 147 -2.27 6.88 -1.15
CA VAL A 147 -1.79 6.20 -2.35
C VAL A 147 -0.41 6.70 -2.77
N ASP A 148 0.42 5.77 -3.21
CA ASP A 148 1.66 6.05 -3.94
C ASP A 148 1.43 5.77 -5.43
N ILE A 149 2.01 6.60 -6.30
CA ILE A 149 1.91 6.45 -7.75
C ILE A 149 3.28 6.14 -8.33
N ASN A 150 3.38 5.08 -9.11
CA ASN A 150 4.62 4.65 -9.73
C ASN A 150 4.48 4.67 -11.26
N LEU A 151 5.40 5.34 -11.94
CA LEU A 151 5.56 5.28 -13.39
C LEU A 151 6.56 4.18 -13.75
N LEU A 152 6.13 3.21 -14.55
CA LEU A 152 6.87 1.97 -14.78
C LEU A 152 7.14 1.73 -16.28
N ASN A 153 8.15 0.87 -16.54
CA ASN A 153 8.30 0.25 -17.86
C ASN A 153 7.18 -0.81 -18.07
N HIS A 154 7.14 -1.41 -19.27
CA HIS A 154 6.08 -2.33 -19.68
C HIS A 154 5.91 -3.55 -18.75
N ASN A 155 7.00 -4.12 -18.27
CA ASN A 155 6.96 -5.32 -17.41
C ASN A 155 6.99 -5.00 -15.89
N GLY A 156 6.98 -3.72 -15.51
CA GLY A 156 6.90 -3.29 -14.12
C GLY A 156 8.19 -3.46 -13.31
N THR A 157 9.33 -3.74 -13.98
CA THR A 157 10.62 -4.00 -13.31
C THR A 157 11.45 -2.74 -13.09
N VAL A 158 11.19 -1.67 -13.85
CA VAL A 158 11.91 -0.40 -13.74
C VAL A 158 10.92 0.70 -13.39
N LYS A 159 11.23 1.46 -12.34
CA LYS A 159 10.50 2.67 -11.95
C LYS A 159 11.19 3.89 -12.57
N TYR A 160 10.43 4.73 -13.26
CA TYR A 160 10.92 5.98 -13.86
C TYR A 160 10.71 7.17 -12.94
N ASP A 161 9.59 7.19 -12.21
CA ASP A 161 9.30 8.17 -11.17
C ASP A 161 8.29 7.60 -10.17
N VAL A 162 8.28 8.15 -8.96
CA VAL A 162 7.35 7.77 -7.90
C VAL A 162 6.88 9.02 -7.17
N MET A 163 5.58 9.17 -7.02
CA MET A 163 4.97 10.16 -6.16
C MET A 163 4.47 9.46 -4.90
N TYR A 164 5.21 9.60 -3.80
CA TYR A 164 4.84 9.07 -2.51
C TYR A 164 3.77 9.93 -1.86
N ARG A 165 2.78 9.28 -1.25
CA ARG A 165 1.62 9.93 -0.63
C ARG A 165 0.96 10.95 -1.56
N ALA A 166 0.78 10.55 -2.81
CA ALA A 166 0.23 11.40 -3.86
C ALA A 166 -1.14 11.98 -3.49
N GLU A 167 -1.99 11.17 -2.87
CA GLU A 167 -3.26 11.59 -2.29
C GLU A 167 -3.49 10.88 -0.96
N GLU A 168 -4.11 11.61 -0.02
CA GLU A 168 -4.54 11.08 1.28
C GLU A 168 -6.05 11.27 1.44
N PHE A 169 -6.72 10.28 2.03
CA PHE A 169 -8.16 10.32 2.27
C PHE A 169 -8.57 9.52 3.50
N ILE A 170 -9.78 9.77 3.97
CA ILE A 170 -10.36 9.12 5.15
C ILE A 170 -11.62 8.36 4.71
N ILE A 171 -11.73 7.12 5.17
CA ILE A 171 -12.97 6.36 5.10
C ILE A 171 -13.70 6.52 6.41
N THR A 172 -14.94 6.98 6.31
CA THR A 172 -15.84 7.13 7.45
C THR A 172 -16.97 6.11 7.37
N ASN A 173 -17.48 5.75 8.54
CA ASN A 173 -18.60 4.86 8.66
C ASN A 173 -19.75 5.59 9.37
N ASP A 174 -20.94 5.55 8.78
CA ASP A 174 -22.16 6.05 9.43
C ASP A 174 -22.80 5.00 10.37
N PHE A 175 -22.09 3.92 10.68
CA PHE A 175 -22.66 2.85 11.48
C PHE A 175 -22.88 3.25 12.95
N SER A 176 -24.12 3.46 13.27
CA SER A 176 -24.66 3.32 14.63
C SER A 176 -24.83 1.85 15.05
N ALA A 177 -24.34 0.90 14.28
CA ALA A 177 -24.56 -0.53 14.51
C ALA A 177 -23.28 -1.38 14.30
N VAL A 178 -23.03 -2.10 15.29
CA VAL A 178 -22.09 -3.08 15.76
C VAL A 178 -21.90 -4.32 14.87
N GLU A 179 -22.09 -4.35 13.59
CA GLU A 179 -22.21 -5.65 12.92
C GLU A 179 -21.34 -5.97 11.72
N HIS A 180 -20.21 -5.33 11.49
CA HIS A 180 -19.28 -5.95 10.53
C HIS A 180 -17.81 -5.74 10.96
N SER A 181 -17.26 -6.74 11.60
CA SER A 181 -15.82 -6.94 11.70
C SER A 181 -15.27 -7.19 10.28
N PHE A 182 -14.73 -6.17 9.63
CA PHE A 182 -13.94 -6.34 8.41
C PHE A 182 -12.59 -6.96 8.78
N GLY A 183 -12.60 -8.24 9.07
CA GLY A 183 -11.40 -9.05 9.24
C GLY A 183 -11.18 -9.87 7.97
N GLY A 184 -10.50 -9.30 6.98
CA GLY A 184 -10.16 -10.02 5.76
C GLY A 184 -9.65 -9.09 4.65
N LEU A 185 -8.83 -9.62 3.76
CA LEU A 185 -8.45 -8.98 2.51
C LEU A 185 -9.72 -8.78 1.67
N THR A 186 -10.21 -7.56 1.64
CA THR A 186 -11.38 -7.20 0.84
C THR A 186 -10.91 -7.04 -0.60
N MET A 187 -11.56 -7.74 -1.55
CA MET A 187 -11.37 -7.45 -2.98
C MET A 187 -12.02 -6.09 -3.25
N ILE A 188 -11.21 -5.10 -3.61
CA ILE A 188 -11.68 -3.75 -3.94
C ILE A 188 -12.01 -3.71 -5.43
N PRO A 189 -13.28 -3.59 -5.83
CA PRO A 189 -13.65 -3.37 -7.21
C PRO A 189 -13.03 -2.07 -7.74
N ARG A 190 -12.51 -2.10 -8.97
CA ARG A 190 -11.84 -0.97 -9.60
C ARG A 190 -12.05 -0.98 -11.10
N LYS A 191 -11.98 0.19 -11.68
CA LYS A 191 -12.10 0.40 -13.12
C LYS A 191 -11.16 1.50 -13.59
N TRP A 192 -10.46 1.23 -14.68
CA TRP A 192 -9.64 2.20 -15.38
C TRP A 192 -10.41 2.78 -16.58
N HIS A 193 -10.33 4.08 -16.77
CA HIS A 193 -10.85 4.74 -17.97
C HIS A 193 -10.02 5.97 -18.34
N THR A 194 -10.11 6.39 -19.58
CA THR A 194 -9.51 7.64 -20.05
C THR A 194 -10.26 8.83 -19.44
N SER A 195 -9.53 9.88 -19.06
CA SER A 195 -10.17 11.12 -18.58
C SER A 195 -11.08 11.68 -19.66
N LYS A 196 -12.32 11.99 -19.32
CA LYS A 196 -13.22 12.67 -20.24
C LYS A 196 -12.66 14.05 -20.55
N LYS A 197 -12.67 14.41 -21.85
CA LYS A 197 -12.41 15.78 -22.32
C LYS A 197 -13.51 16.73 -21.91
#